data_92ece5c7cc0ff7b51f03b8a58f7e08ff
#
_entry.id   92ece5c7cc0ff7b51f03b8a58f7e08ff
#
_cell.length_a   1.000
_cell.length_b   1.000
_cell.length_c   1.000
_cell.angle_alpha   90.00
_cell.angle_beta   90.00
_cell.angle_gamma   90.00
#
_symmetry.space_group_name_H-M   'P 1'
#
loop_
_entity.id
_entity.type
_entity.pdbx_description
1 polymer ?
#
loop_
_entity_poly.entity_id
_entity_poly.type
_entity_poly.pdbx_seq_one_letter_code
_entity_poly.pdbx_strand_id
1 'polypeptide(L)'
;MTVERVAKDKSETLNKILITPMGRCHISKTFSLFQEHKPNCTLDNFLKLWSNMSPYKLKQYAKQQTTFQDIIIARSTNDYIHGLFTCRADNKKKLIIKHIVIPGPIGRQKVLKQFIEYIIRIGIDLKCSTIKIYDIKENDWYALFLQEAGAKRINPSCLQINLSP
;
A
#
# COMPACT_ATOMS: atom_id res chain seq x y z
N MET A 1 7.63 5.94 -33.72
CA MET A 1 7.80 4.99 -32.60
C MET A 1 7.13 3.69 -32.94
N THR A 2 7.85 2.60 -32.89
CA THR A 2 7.26 1.27 -33.14
C THR A 2 6.56 0.77 -31.89
N VAL A 3 5.58 -0.14 -32.08
CA VAL A 3 4.84 -0.76 -30.98
C VAL A 3 5.79 -1.52 -30.02
N GLU A 4 6.84 -2.12 -30.55
CA GLU A 4 7.86 -2.83 -29.76
C GLU A 4 8.59 -1.91 -28.78
N ARG A 5 8.91 -0.69 -29.20
CA ARG A 5 9.59 0.30 -28.36
C ARG A 5 8.71 0.75 -27.20
N VAL A 6 7.42 0.96 -27.44
CA VAL A 6 6.46 1.33 -26.39
C VAL A 6 6.31 0.21 -25.37
N ALA A 7 6.22 -1.05 -25.81
CA ALA A 7 6.13 -2.20 -24.92
C ALA A 7 7.40 -2.38 -24.09
N LYS A 8 8.58 -2.16 -24.68
CA LYS A 8 9.85 -2.24 -23.97
C LYS A 8 9.97 -1.15 -22.91
N ASP A 9 9.57 0.08 -23.21
CA ASP A 9 9.59 1.21 -22.26
C ASP A 9 8.68 0.93 -21.06
N LYS A 10 7.49 0.37 -21.29
CA LYS A 10 6.58 -0.02 -20.19
C LYS A 10 7.17 -1.13 -19.33
N SER A 11 7.80 -2.12 -19.93
CA SER A 11 8.45 -3.21 -19.21
C SER A 11 9.60 -2.70 -18.35
N GLU A 12 10.44 -1.82 -18.89
CA GLU A 12 11.54 -1.20 -18.14
C GLU A 12 11.03 -0.34 -16.99
N THR A 13 9.93 0.41 -17.19
CA THR A 13 9.30 1.22 -16.15
C THR A 13 8.80 0.33 -15.00
N LEU A 14 8.14 -0.80 -15.31
CA LEU A 14 7.64 -1.74 -14.31
C LEU A 14 8.78 -2.40 -13.53
N ASN A 15 9.95 -2.63 -14.15
CA ASN A 15 11.11 -3.22 -13.48
C ASN A 15 11.77 -2.29 -12.47
N LYS A 16 11.48 -0.99 -12.54
CA LYS A 16 12.08 0.04 -11.67
C LYS A 16 11.06 0.62 -10.68
N ILE A 17 10.11 -0.19 -10.24
CA ILE A 17 9.10 0.25 -9.27
C ILE A 17 9.72 0.34 -7.89
N LEU A 18 9.50 1.48 -7.24
CA LEU A 18 9.90 1.73 -5.86
C LEU A 18 8.65 1.83 -4.99
N ILE A 19 8.70 1.20 -3.83
CA ILE A 19 7.63 1.32 -2.83
C ILE A 19 8.09 2.30 -1.77
N THR A 20 7.38 3.42 -1.64
CA THR A 20 7.77 4.51 -0.73
C THR A 20 6.53 5.14 -0.11
N PRO A 21 6.68 5.82 1.05
CA PRO A 21 5.64 6.73 1.50
C PRO A 21 5.36 7.81 0.46
N MET A 22 4.12 8.26 0.39
CA MET A 22 3.72 9.32 -0.53
C MET A 22 4.41 10.64 -0.14
N GLY A 23 5.10 11.27 -1.08
CA GLY A 23 5.65 12.61 -0.90
C GLY A 23 4.68 13.68 -1.40
N ARG A 24 4.97 14.95 -1.08
CA ARG A 24 4.14 16.07 -1.50
C ARG A 24 3.99 16.18 -3.02
N CYS A 25 5.06 15.87 -3.76
CA CYS A 25 5.05 15.91 -5.22
C CYS A 25 4.14 14.84 -5.85
N HIS A 26 3.71 13.83 -5.08
CA HIS A 26 2.89 12.74 -5.58
C HIS A 26 1.41 12.88 -5.24
N ILE A 27 1.02 13.91 -4.46
CA ILE A 27 -0.34 14.05 -3.94
C ILE A 27 -1.37 14.05 -5.06
N SER A 28 -1.19 14.88 -6.09
CA SER A 28 -2.17 15.04 -7.16
C SER A 28 -2.44 13.74 -7.91
N LYS A 29 -1.39 13.05 -8.33
CA LYS A 29 -1.52 11.78 -9.07
C LYS A 29 -2.09 10.67 -8.19
N THR A 30 -1.64 10.60 -6.94
CA THR A 30 -2.10 9.59 -6.00
C THR A 30 -3.57 9.80 -5.64
N PHE A 31 -3.98 11.04 -5.42
CA PHE A 31 -5.37 11.37 -5.15
C PHE A 31 -6.27 11.03 -6.34
N SER A 32 -5.85 11.33 -7.56
CA SER A 32 -6.61 10.96 -8.76
C SER A 32 -6.84 9.46 -8.84
N LEU A 33 -5.82 8.67 -8.54
CA LEU A 33 -5.94 7.21 -8.50
C LEU A 33 -6.88 6.76 -7.39
N PHE A 34 -6.77 7.36 -6.21
CA PHE A 34 -7.64 7.04 -5.08
C PHE A 34 -9.11 7.36 -5.38
N GLN A 35 -9.39 8.47 -6.08
CA GLN A 35 -10.74 8.85 -6.46
C GLN A 35 -11.40 7.85 -7.41
N GLU A 36 -10.64 7.17 -8.26
CA GLU A 36 -11.19 6.09 -9.09
C GLU A 36 -11.74 4.96 -8.22
N HIS A 37 -11.11 4.71 -7.08
CA HIS A 37 -11.53 3.69 -6.11
C HIS A 37 -12.66 4.21 -5.19
N LYS A 38 -12.57 5.47 -4.75
CA LYS A 38 -13.54 6.12 -3.87
C LYS A 38 -13.96 7.47 -4.46
N PRO A 39 -14.93 7.49 -5.42
CA PRO A 39 -15.27 8.71 -6.16
C PRO A 39 -15.76 9.89 -5.29
N ASN A 40 -16.36 9.59 -4.13
CA ASN A 40 -16.90 10.61 -3.24
C ASN A 40 -15.87 11.15 -2.23
N CYS A 41 -14.63 10.68 -2.28
CA CYS A 41 -13.59 11.16 -1.39
C CYS A 41 -13.13 12.56 -1.79
N THR A 42 -13.10 13.48 -0.84
CA THR A 42 -12.54 14.81 -1.05
C THR A 42 -11.02 14.80 -0.81
N LEU A 43 -10.34 15.81 -1.34
CA LEU A 43 -8.90 15.97 -1.09
C LEU A 43 -8.61 16.07 0.39
N ASP A 44 -9.42 16.81 1.14
CA ASP A 44 -9.23 16.97 2.58
C ASP A 44 -9.33 15.63 3.32
N ASN A 45 -10.30 14.79 2.98
CA ASN A 45 -10.45 13.47 3.57
C ASN A 45 -9.31 12.54 3.18
N PHE A 46 -8.84 12.63 1.93
CA PHE A 46 -7.67 11.87 1.48
C PHE A 46 -6.42 12.25 2.27
N LEU A 47 -6.17 13.55 2.46
CA LEU A 47 -4.99 14.03 3.18
C LEU A 47 -5.00 13.65 4.66
N LYS A 48 -6.17 13.38 5.25
CA LYS A 48 -6.27 12.88 6.63
C LYS A 48 -5.70 11.46 6.78
N LEU A 49 -5.59 10.71 5.69
CA LEU A 49 -4.98 9.39 5.69
C LEU A 49 -3.45 9.45 5.66
N TRP A 50 -2.90 10.64 5.47
CA TRP A 50 -1.48 10.89 5.26
C TRP A 50 -0.91 11.74 6.38
N SER A 51 0.15 11.25 7.00
CA SER A 51 0.74 11.97 8.14
C SER A 51 1.87 12.92 7.75
N ASN A 52 2.40 12.81 6.52
CA ASN A 52 3.53 13.62 6.05
C ASN A 52 4.71 13.62 7.03
N MET A 53 5.02 12.45 7.61
CA MET A 53 6.07 12.36 8.61
C MET A 53 7.45 12.17 7.99
N SER A 54 8.44 12.87 8.58
CA SER A 54 9.84 12.58 8.28
C SER A 54 10.24 11.22 8.87
N PRO A 55 11.30 10.57 8.36
CA PRO A 55 11.81 9.32 8.96
C PRO A 55 12.16 9.46 10.44
N TYR A 56 12.58 10.65 10.86
CA TYR A 56 12.87 10.93 12.27
C TYR A 56 11.61 10.82 13.14
N LYS A 57 10.50 11.40 12.67
CA LYS A 57 9.22 11.31 13.40
C LYS A 57 8.69 9.90 13.47
N LEU A 58 8.89 9.09 12.42
CA LEU A 58 8.52 7.69 12.43
C LEU A 58 9.23 6.92 13.54
N LYS A 59 10.54 7.16 13.73
CA LYS A 59 11.30 6.55 14.82
C LYS A 59 10.79 6.98 16.19
N GLN A 60 10.42 8.25 16.36
CA GLN A 60 9.82 8.74 17.60
C GLN A 60 8.46 8.09 17.87
N TYR A 61 7.64 7.94 16.85
CA TYR A 61 6.35 7.25 16.98
C TYR A 61 6.51 5.82 17.45
N ALA A 62 7.46 5.09 16.89
CA ALA A 62 7.73 3.72 17.31
C ALA A 62 8.15 3.64 18.79
N LYS A 63 8.88 4.66 19.29
CA LYS A 63 9.31 4.73 20.70
C LYS A 63 8.18 5.12 21.65
N GLN A 64 7.28 6.00 21.21
CA GLN A 64 6.24 6.58 22.04
C GLN A 64 4.91 5.81 22.03
N GLN A 65 4.84 4.75 21.22
CA GLN A 65 3.63 3.92 21.05
C GLN A 65 2.41 4.74 20.62
N THR A 66 2.62 5.79 19.84
CA THR A 66 1.56 6.62 19.29
C THR A 66 1.03 6.05 17.97
N THR A 67 -0.11 6.57 17.50
CA THR A 67 -0.71 6.15 16.26
C THR A 67 0.16 6.52 15.06
N PHE A 68 0.43 5.56 14.21
CA PHE A 68 1.08 5.76 12.92
C PHE A 68 0.04 5.62 11.80
N GLN A 69 0.08 6.49 10.81
CA GLN A 69 -0.72 6.33 9.60
C GLN A 69 0.00 6.94 8.41
N ASP A 70 -0.13 6.31 7.25
CA ASP A 70 0.49 6.80 6.04
C ASP A 70 -0.18 6.25 4.78
N ILE A 71 0.16 6.86 3.66
CA ILE A 71 -0.19 6.41 2.32
C ILE A 71 1.09 5.93 1.66
N ILE A 72 1.11 4.68 1.24
CA ILE A 72 2.27 4.06 0.59
C ILE A 72 1.96 3.92 -0.89
N ILE A 73 2.93 4.27 -1.73
CA ILE A 73 2.76 4.25 -3.18
C ILE A 73 3.80 3.37 -3.85
N ALA A 74 3.40 2.79 -4.97
CA ALA A 74 4.32 2.15 -5.91
C ALA A 74 4.55 3.16 -7.05
N ARG A 75 5.76 3.66 -7.15
CA ARG A 75 6.10 4.66 -8.16
C ARG A 75 7.28 4.23 -9.01
N SER A 76 7.28 4.64 -10.25
CA SER A 76 8.44 4.48 -11.13
C SER A 76 9.34 5.71 -11.05
N THR A 77 10.52 5.61 -11.65
CA THR A 77 11.47 6.74 -11.73
C THR A 77 10.90 7.95 -12.47
N ASN A 78 9.85 7.77 -13.27
CA ASN A 78 9.16 8.85 -14.00
C ASN A 78 8.01 9.45 -13.20
N ASP A 79 7.89 9.15 -11.91
CA ASP A 79 6.79 9.58 -11.04
C ASP A 79 5.41 9.08 -11.50
N TYR A 80 5.37 8.01 -12.27
CA TYR A 80 4.13 7.31 -12.56
C TYR A 80 3.72 6.49 -11.34
N ILE A 81 2.45 6.59 -10.94
CA ILE A 81 1.94 5.88 -9.77
C ILE A 81 1.25 4.59 -10.23
N HIS A 82 1.81 3.45 -9.84
CA HIS A 82 1.32 2.13 -10.22
C HIS A 82 0.33 1.55 -9.21
N GLY A 83 0.22 2.14 -8.06
CA GLY A 83 -0.71 1.70 -7.04
C GLY A 83 -0.47 2.41 -5.73
N LEU A 84 -1.39 2.20 -4.80
CA LEU A 84 -1.29 2.75 -3.44
C LEU A 84 -1.97 1.81 -2.45
N PHE A 85 -1.62 1.94 -1.20
CA PHE A 85 -2.43 1.43 -0.09
C PHE A 85 -2.30 2.38 1.09
N THR A 86 -3.28 2.33 2.00
CA THR A 86 -3.22 3.10 3.23
C THR A 86 -2.94 2.16 4.39
N CYS A 87 -2.16 2.62 5.36
CA CYS A 87 -1.83 1.84 6.54
C CYS A 87 -1.97 2.68 7.80
N ARG A 88 -2.31 2.00 8.89
CA ARG A 88 -2.43 2.60 10.20
C ARG A 88 -2.00 1.59 11.26
N ALA A 89 -1.21 2.02 12.21
CA ALA A 89 -0.84 1.21 13.38
C ALA A 89 -1.16 1.99 14.64
N ASP A 90 -1.79 1.32 15.59
CA ASP A 90 -2.09 1.89 16.89
C ASP A 90 -1.21 1.24 17.97
N ASN A 91 -1.41 1.66 19.22
CA ASN A 91 -0.67 1.12 20.36
C ASN A 91 -1.05 -0.31 20.74
N LYS A 92 -2.04 -0.91 20.06
CA LYS A 92 -2.47 -2.29 20.28
C LYS A 92 -1.67 -3.31 19.49
N LYS A 93 -0.58 -2.89 18.86
CA LYS A 93 0.31 -3.74 18.06
C LYS A 93 -0.37 -4.39 16.87
N LYS A 94 -1.31 -3.68 16.25
CA LYS A 94 -2.01 -4.12 15.03
C LYS A 94 -1.70 -3.15 13.91
N LEU A 95 -1.31 -3.69 12.76
CA LEU A 95 -1.18 -2.93 11.52
C LEU A 95 -2.44 -3.13 10.71
N ILE A 96 -3.10 -2.04 10.37
CA ILE A 96 -4.35 -2.06 9.59
C ILE A 96 -4.05 -1.53 8.20
N ILE A 97 -4.35 -2.33 7.20
CA ILE A 97 -4.20 -1.97 5.79
C ILE A 97 -5.58 -1.79 5.18
N LYS A 98 -5.79 -0.67 4.52
CA LYS A 98 -7.03 -0.39 3.78
C LYS A 98 -6.70 0.14 2.40
N HIS A 99 -7.69 0.11 1.51
CA HIS A 99 -7.63 0.77 0.22
C HIS A 99 -6.43 0.35 -0.64
N ILE A 100 -6.24 -0.96 -0.83
CA ILE A 100 -5.25 -1.43 -1.80
C ILE A 100 -5.79 -1.15 -3.20
N VAL A 101 -5.15 -0.24 -3.92
CA VAL A 101 -5.56 0.17 -5.27
C VAL A 101 -4.40 -0.07 -6.23
N ILE A 102 -4.58 -1.01 -7.15
CA ILE A 102 -3.59 -1.32 -8.18
C ILE A 102 -4.31 -1.32 -9.53
N PRO A 103 -4.21 -0.22 -10.29
CA PRO A 103 -4.92 -0.11 -11.56
C PRO A 103 -4.29 -0.95 -12.66
N GLY A 104 -5.10 -1.39 -13.58
CA GLY A 104 -4.68 -2.04 -14.80
C GLY A 104 -4.21 -3.49 -14.62
N PRO A 105 -4.25 -4.27 -15.70
CA PRO A 105 -3.84 -5.68 -15.64
C PRO A 105 -2.33 -5.89 -15.72
N ILE A 106 -1.57 -4.93 -16.29
CA ILE A 106 -0.15 -5.10 -16.57
C ILE A 106 0.67 -4.82 -15.30
N GLY A 107 1.45 -5.82 -14.88
CA GLY A 107 2.35 -5.68 -13.73
C GLY A 107 1.68 -5.63 -12.36
N ARG A 108 0.35 -5.79 -12.29
CA ARG A 108 -0.37 -5.68 -11.01
C ARG A 108 0.07 -6.74 -9.99
N GLN A 109 0.40 -7.95 -10.44
CA GLN A 109 0.87 -9.01 -9.54
C GLN A 109 2.22 -8.68 -8.94
N LYS A 110 3.12 -8.08 -9.73
CA LYS A 110 4.43 -7.64 -9.25
C LYS A 110 4.30 -6.52 -8.24
N VAL A 111 3.42 -5.54 -8.49
CA VAL A 111 3.16 -4.44 -7.55
C VAL A 111 2.58 -4.99 -6.25
N LEU A 112 1.60 -5.89 -6.33
CA LEU A 112 1.00 -6.51 -5.16
C LEU A 112 2.02 -7.27 -4.32
N LYS A 113 2.88 -8.07 -4.98
CA LYS A 113 3.94 -8.81 -4.30
C LYS A 113 4.87 -7.87 -3.53
N GLN A 114 5.28 -6.77 -4.15
CA GLN A 114 6.11 -5.77 -3.50
C GLN A 114 5.37 -5.06 -2.35
N PHE A 115 4.08 -4.80 -2.51
CA PHE A 115 3.26 -4.26 -1.43
C PHE A 115 3.20 -5.22 -0.24
N ILE A 116 2.99 -6.51 -0.47
CA ILE A 116 2.94 -7.51 0.60
C ILE A 116 4.27 -7.54 1.36
N GLU A 117 5.39 -7.56 0.66
CA GLU A 117 6.72 -7.54 1.26
C GLU A 117 6.92 -6.29 2.13
N TYR A 118 6.48 -5.13 1.62
CA TYR A 118 6.58 -3.86 2.34
C TYR A 118 5.68 -3.84 3.58
N ILE A 119 4.45 -4.32 3.45
CA ILE A 119 3.48 -4.41 4.56
C ILE A 119 4.05 -5.27 5.69
N ILE A 120 4.61 -6.42 5.38
CA ILE A 120 5.20 -7.32 6.38
C ILE A 120 6.39 -6.63 7.05
N ARG A 121 7.23 -5.93 6.28
CA ARG A 121 8.37 -5.19 6.82
C ARG A 121 7.93 -4.08 7.78
N ILE A 122 6.91 -3.29 7.41
CA ILE A 122 6.36 -2.26 8.29
C ILE A 122 5.86 -2.89 9.59
N GLY A 123 5.11 -3.99 9.47
CA GLY A 123 4.59 -4.69 10.66
C GLY A 123 5.69 -5.12 11.60
N ILE A 124 6.77 -5.67 11.06
CA ILE A 124 7.93 -6.09 11.86
C ILE A 124 8.62 -4.88 12.48
N ASP A 125 8.88 -3.84 11.70
CA ASP A 125 9.58 -2.64 12.16
C ASP A 125 8.81 -1.90 13.26
N LEU A 126 7.49 -1.88 13.18
CA LEU A 126 6.61 -1.28 14.19
C LEU A 126 6.28 -2.24 15.34
N LYS A 127 6.86 -3.44 15.32
CA LYS A 127 6.64 -4.48 16.34
C LYS A 127 5.18 -4.87 16.49
N CYS A 128 4.45 -4.89 15.38
CA CYS A 128 3.07 -5.35 15.35
C CYS A 128 3.03 -6.88 15.45
N SER A 129 2.03 -7.39 16.15
CA SER A 129 1.79 -8.84 16.24
C SER A 129 0.90 -9.36 15.11
N THR A 130 0.03 -8.52 14.58
CA THR A 130 -0.91 -8.90 13.52
C THR A 130 -1.02 -7.79 12.49
N ILE A 131 -1.31 -8.21 11.25
CA ILE A 131 -1.67 -7.33 10.15
C ILE A 131 -3.10 -7.68 9.73
N LYS A 132 -4.00 -6.70 9.72
CA LYS A 132 -5.36 -6.87 9.22
C LYS A 132 -5.52 -6.10 7.94
N ILE A 133 -6.01 -6.77 6.91
CA ILE A 133 -6.24 -6.19 5.59
C ILE A 133 -7.73 -6.17 5.33
N TYR A 134 -8.31 -4.97 5.31
CA TYR A 134 -9.74 -4.75 5.18
C TYR A 134 -10.17 -4.51 3.74
N ASP A 135 -11.48 -4.61 3.51
CA ASP A 135 -12.13 -4.38 2.21
C ASP A 135 -11.68 -5.38 1.12
N ILE A 136 -11.32 -6.60 1.52
CA ILE A 136 -10.92 -7.68 0.62
C ILE A 136 -12.06 -8.70 0.50
N LYS A 137 -12.73 -8.70 -0.64
CA LYS A 137 -13.79 -9.66 -0.95
C LYS A 137 -13.17 -10.99 -1.42
N GLU A 138 -13.91 -12.10 -1.26
CA GLU A 138 -13.41 -13.42 -1.66
C GLU A 138 -13.03 -13.51 -3.13
N ASN A 139 -13.76 -12.81 -4.00
CA ASN A 139 -13.54 -12.84 -5.44
C ASN A 139 -12.56 -11.78 -5.93
N ASP A 140 -11.96 -10.99 -5.03
CA ASP A 140 -10.93 -10.04 -5.42
C ASP A 140 -9.68 -10.80 -5.91
N TRP A 141 -9.12 -10.37 -7.03
CA TRP A 141 -8.00 -11.06 -7.66
C TRP A 141 -6.76 -11.17 -6.76
N TYR A 142 -6.60 -10.24 -5.83
CA TYR A 142 -5.43 -10.23 -4.93
C TYR A 142 -5.64 -11.01 -3.63
N ALA A 143 -6.85 -11.49 -3.36
CA ALA A 143 -7.11 -12.28 -2.15
C ALA A 143 -6.30 -13.58 -2.14
N LEU A 144 -6.20 -14.25 -3.27
CA LEU A 144 -5.42 -15.48 -3.39
C LEU A 144 -3.93 -15.24 -3.13
N PHE A 145 -3.37 -14.15 -3.65
CA PHE A 145 -1.96 -13.82 -3.42
C PHE A 145 -1.68 -13.51 -1.95
N LEU A 146 -2.61 -12.82 -1.28
CA LEU A 146 -2.49 -12.55 0.15
C LEU A 146 -2.56 -13.84 0.95
N GLN A 147 -3.45 -14.76 0.60
CA GLN A 147 -3.56 -16.07 1.26
C GLN A 147 -2.32 -16.91 1.07
N GLU A 148 -1.71 -16.88 -0.11
CA GLU A 148 -0.43 -17.55 -0.37
C GLU A 148 0.71 -16.96 0.47
N ALA A 149 0.64 -15.68 0.81
CA ALA A 149 1.61 -15.01 1.68
C ALA A 149 1.37 -15.29 3.18
N GLY A 150 0.37 -16.09 3.51
CA GLY A 150 0.06 -16.49 4.89
C GLY A 150 -1.15 -15.81 5.49
N ALA A 151 -1.88 -15.01 4.74
CA ALA A 151 -3.11 -14.37 5.24
C ALA A 151 -4.24 -15.38 5.36
N LYS A 152 -5.01 -15.25 6.42
CA LYS A 152 -6.20 -16.06 6.68
C LYS A 152 -7.43 -15.18 6.74
N ARG A 153 -8.53 -15.65 6.13
CA ARG A 153 -9.79 -14.91 6.17
C ARG A 153 -10.43 -15.04 7.55
N ILE A 154 -10.71 -13.89 8.17
CA ILE A 154 -11.34 -13.84 9.48
C ILE A 154 -12.81 -13.41 9.42
N ASN A 155 -13.23 -12.75 8.33
CA ASN A 155 -14.61 -12.42 8.02
C ASN A 155 -14.73 -12.14 6.51
N PRO A 156 -15.96 -11.92 5.98
CA PRO A 156 -16.14 -11.76 4.52
C PRO A 156 -15.33 -10.64 3.86
N SER A 157 -14.85 -9.66 4.63
CA SER A 157 -14.13 -8.52 4.08
C SER A 157 -12.72 -8.32 4.63
N CYS A 158 -12.23 -9.23 5.47
CA CYS A 158 -10.93 -9.03 6.15
C CYS A 158 -10.06 -10.28 6.11
N LEU A 159 -8.79 -10.07 5.77
CA LEU A 159 -7.73 -11.07 5.88
C LEU A 159 -6.76 -10.65 6.99
N GLN A 160 -6.13 -11.64 7.63
CA GLN A 160 -5.19 -11.39 8.72
C GLN A 160 -3.91 -12.18 8.53
N ILE A 161 -2.78 -11.52 8.77
CA ILE A 161 -1.45 -12.14 8.82
C ILE A 161 -0.95 -12.04 10.26
N ASN A 162 -0.53 -13.16 10.82
CA ASN A 162 0.10 -13.19 12.14
C ASN A 162 1.61 -13.07 11.99
N LEU A 163 2.21 -12.12 12.71
CA LEU A 163 3.65 -11.87 12.71
C LEU A 163 4.33 -12.44 13.94
N SER A 164 3.64 -13.24 14.72
CA SER A 164 4.20 -13.77 15.95
C SER A 164 5.46 -14.61 15.69
N PRO A 165 6.48 -14.47 16.53
CA PRO A 165 7.67 -15.32 16.48
C PRO A 165 7.32 -16.77 16.75
#